data_9edd9480bbd8a99068d8fc129ffef403
#
_entry.id   9edd9480bbd8a99068d8fc129ffef403
#
_cell.length_a   1.000
_cell.length_b   1.000
_cell.length_c   1.000
_cell.angle_alpha   90.00
_cell.angle_beta   90.00
_cell.angle_gamma   90.00
#
_symmetry.space_group_name_H-M   'P 1'
#
loop_
_entity.id
_entity.type
_entity.pdbx_description
1 polymer ?
#
loop_
_entity_poly.entity_id
_entity_poly.type
_entity_poly.pdbx_seq_one_letter_code
_entity_poly.pdbx_strand_id
1 'polypeptide(L)'
;MTNNWKYILPCAAVALVSALASACSSEARSATAEQAGAPKAASASAAEFTVDTATVRLALELPAQLYAEHDAVVVARSAGTIDGLNAELGDRVSAGQLLARLESADQAIALAGAEAAYESMTRTAARTRLLKKGGGATAADSEQVEFQLRQAEVQRRKAQRDLELTRVTAPFAGVVTARLARPRRFVEVGDTLFRVTEPAPLFARVRVPEAGARQLRVGDSATISAGTGFDYAARIVHAAPFVDAGSGTREVVLQVTRPGGALLAGSTVTVRLGHEPRHVVTAPRAAIASDGYAVVVDNGRSTLRSVTVGRDVGDGRVEILSGLASGERLARPSH
;
A
#
# COMPACT_ATOMS: atom_id res chain seq x y z
N MET A 1 -15.74 -37.10 26.94
CA MET A 1 -14.56 -37.17 27.82
C MET A 1 -14.13 -35.74 27.99
N THR A 2 -14.75 -34.96 28.90
CA THR A 2 -14.47 -34.79 30.35
C THR A 2 -13.06 -34.28 30.61
N ASN A 3 -12.89 -33.05 31.02
CA ASN A 3 -12.77 -32.44 32.33
C ASN A 3 -12.37 -30.97 32.18
N ASN A 4 -13.08 -29.97 32.58
CA ASN A 4 -13.39 -29.50 33.94
C ASN A 4 -12.14 -29.26 34.80
N TRP A 5 -11.84 -27.99 35.11
CA TRP A 5 -11.53 -27.62 36.50
C TRP A 5 -11.87 -26.15 36.77
N LYS A 6 -12.79 -26.05 37.67
CA LYS A 6 -13.28 -24.94 38.49
C LYS A 6 -12.40 -24.78 39.72
N TYR A 7 -12.69 -23.69 40.48
CA TYR A 7 -12.44 -23.38 41.87
C TYR A 7 -11.19 -22.53 42.13
N ILE A 8 -11.12 -21.49 43.01
CA ILE A 8 -11.90 -21.16 44.20
C ILE A 8 -11.54 -19.72 44.61
N LEU A 9 -12.53 -18.89 44.96
CA LEU A 9 -12.43 -17.82 45.97
C LEU A 9 -12.50 -18.44 47.36
N PRO A 10 -12.02 -17.80 48.46
CA PRO A 10 -12.85 -16.97 49.30
C PRO A 10 -12.11 -15.76 49.93
N CYS A 11 -12.78 -14.65 50.16
CA CYS A 11 -13.65 -14.28 51.28
C CYS A 11 -13.00 -14.04 52.62
N ALA A 12 -13.33 -12.87 53.17
CA ALA A 12 -13.57 -12.50 54.59
C ALA A 12 -12.32 -12.09 55.41
N ALA A 13 -12.33 -11.18 56.32
CA ALA A 13 -13.34 -10.39 57.05
C ALA A 13 -12.58 -9.34 57.89
N VAL A 14 -13.13 -8.15 58.05
CA VAL A 14 -13.78 -7.65 59.30
C VAL A 14 -12.87 -7.28 60.50
N ALA A 15 -13.04 -6.09 60.95
CA ALA A 15 -13.18 -5.51 62.30
C ALA A 15 -12.31 -4.26 62.48
N LEU A 16 -12.85 -3.08 62.66
CA LEU A 16 -13.64 -2.46 63.77
C LEU A 16 -12.78 -1.98 64.93
N VAL A 17 -13.15 -0.78 65.40
CA VAL A 17 -13.00 -0.21 66.75
C VAL A 17 -11.94 0.86 66.95
N SER A 18 -12.35 1.99 67.08
CA SER A 18 -12.87 2.99 68.07
C SER A 18 -11.82 4.05 68.40
N ALA A 19 -12.16 5.25 68.17
CA ALA A 19 -12.57 6.36 69.01
C ALA A 19 -11.76 6.53 70.32
N LEU A 20 -11.18 7.72 70.43
CA LEU A 20 -11.23 8.47 71.69
C LEU A 20 -10.86 9.93 71.46
N ALA A 21 -11.75 10.79 71.90
CA ALA A 21 -11.69 12.21 71.99
C ALA A 21 -10.97 12.65 73.25
N SER A 22 -10.33 13.80 73.23
CA SER A 22 -10.12 14.73 74.38
C SER A 22 -9.45 15.97 73.74
N ALA A 23 -10.08 17.08 73.63
CA ALA A 23 -10.49 18.12 74.58
C ALA A 23 -9.36 19.05 75.04
N CYS A 24 -9.57 20.33 74.66
CA CYS A 24 -9.22 21.61 75.30
C CYS A 24 -7.76 21.94 75.62
N SER A 25 -7.30 23.05 75.11
CA SER A 25 -7.42 24.33 75.78
C SER A 25 -6.83 25.50 74.98
N SER A 26 -7.54 26.58 75.04
CA SER A 26 -7.25 27.95 74.64
C SER A 26 -5.99 28.52 75.27
N GLU A 27 -5.19 29.21 74.46
CA GLU A 27 -4.52 30.43 74.91
C GLU A 27 -4.31 31.42 73.74
N ALA A 28 -4.94 32.55 73.89
CA ALA A 28 -4.78 33.72 73.12
C ALA A 28 -3.42 34.38 73.40
N ARG A 29 -2.62 34.60 72.38
CA ARG A 29 -1.58 35.63 72.40
C ARG A 29 -1.61 36.47 71.13
N SER A 30 -2.01 37.68 71.33
CA SER A 30 -1.81 38.84 70.44
C SER A 30 -0.32 39.03 70.17
N ALA A 31 0.07 39.00 68.93
CA ALA A 31 1.36 39.58 68.53
C ALA A 31 1.26 40.13 67.09
N THR A 32 1.21 41.41 67.04
CA THR A 32 1.87 42.36 66.09
C THR A 32 1.82 42.03 64.61
N ALA A 33 1.08 42.84 63.91
CA ALA A 33 1.14 42.98 62.45
C ALA A 33 2.54 43.36 61.98
N GLU A 34 3.23 42.43 61.33
CA GLU A 34 4.43 42.72 60.57
C GLU A 34 4.04 42.72 59.10
N GLN A 35 4.18 43.87 58.48
CA GLN A 35 3.97 44.13 57.09
C GLN A 35 4.93 43.21 56.29
N ALA A 36 4.42 42.10 55.76
CA ALA A 36 5.12 41.36 54.72
C ALA A 36 5.05 42.16 53.43
N GLY A 37 6.19 42.63 53.04
CA GLY A 37 6.40 43.41 51.84
C GLY A 37 5.84 42.73 50.58
N ALA A 38 5.24 43.52 49.75
CA ALA A 38 4.88 43.11 48.38
C ALA A 38 6.07 42.46 47.68
N PRO A 39 5.87 41.33 46.95
CA PRO A 39 6.95 40.77 46.16
C PRO A 39 7.39 41.80 45.11
N LYS A 40 8.59 42.27 45.29
CA LYS A 40 9.31 43.14 44.34
C LYS A 40 9.31 42.42 42.98
N ALA A 41 8.61 43.04 42.04
CA ALA A 41 8.64 42.58 40.65
C ALA A 41 10.10 42.46 40.22
N ALA A 42 10.57 41.26 40.08
CA ALA A 42 11.86 40.99 39.46
C ALA A 42 11.75 41.41 38.01
N SER A 43 12.34 42.52 37.66
CA SER A 43 12.61 42.89 36.28
C SER A 43 13.62 41.94 35.69
N ALA A 44 13.17 40.80 35.25
CA ALA A 44 13.97 39.93 34.42
C ALA A 44 14.01 40.58 33.03
N SER A 45 15.17 41.03 32.62
CA SER A 45 15.53 41.21 31.21
C SER A 45 15.52 39.84 30.57
N ALA A 46 14.34 39.31 30.34
CA ALA A 46 14.15 38.00 29.71
C ALA A 46 14.10 38.24 28.20
N ALA A 47 14.82 37.41 27.48
CA ALA A 47 14.69 37.35 26.03
C ALA A 47 13.20 37.27 25.68
N GLU A 48 12.69 38.33 25.03
CA GLU A 48 11.31 38.36 24.54
C GLU A 48 11.23 37.52 23.26
N PHE A 49 10.31 36.58 23.23
CA PHE A 49 9.97 35.83 22.06
C PHE A 49 8.62 36.29 21.51
N THR A 50 8.48 36.34 20.20
CA THR A 50 7.20 36.66 19.56
C THR A 50 6.48 35.40 19.10
N VAL A 51 5.17 35.38 19.27
CA VAL A 51 4.27 34.38 18.70
C VAL A 51 3.94 34.80 17.27
N ASP A 52 4.34 34.01 16.30
CA ASP A 52 4.14 34.34 14.88
C ASP A 52 3.22 33.31 14.21
N THR A 53 2.63 33.72 13.09
CA THR A 53 1.92 32.81 12.21
C THR A 53 2.90 32.26 11.19
N ALA A 54 3.10 30.96 11.17
CA ALA A 54 3.89 30.29 10.15
C ALA A 54 3.00 29.47 9.21
N THR A 55 3.40 29.42 7.96
CA THR A 55 2.74 28.55 6.97
C THR A 55 3.41 27.18 6.99
N VAL A 56 2.75 26.20 7.55
CA VAL A 56 3.27 24.83 7.66
C VAL A 56 2.59 23.93 6.63
N ARG A 57 3.39 23.20 5.88
CA ARG A 57 2.90 22.12 5.01
C ARG A 57 2.93 20.82 5.80
N LEU A 58 1.81 20.42 6.33
CA LEU A 58 1.67 19.15 7.03
C LEU A 58 1.54 18.05 5.98
N ALA A 59 2.59 17.29 5.77
CA ALA A 59 2.51 16.06 4.99
C ALA A 59 1.74 15.00 5.79
N LEU A 60 0.77 14.38 5.15
CA LEU A 60 0.12 13.19 5.69
C LEU A 60 1.02 11.99 5.41
N GLU A 61 1.54 11.36 6.43
CA GLU A 61 2.38 10.16 6.32
C GLU A 61 1.52 8.91 6.52
N LEU A 62 1.52 8.04 5.51
CA LEU A 62 0.74 6.82 5.50
C LEU A 62 1.60 5.63 5.07
N PRO A 63 1.50 4.49 5.76
CA PRO A 63 2.15 3.27 5.31
C PRO A 63 1.46 2.74 4.04
N ALA A 64 2.27 2.23 3.12
CA ALA A 64 1.83 1.60 1.90
C ALA A 64 2.72 0.42 1.54
N GLN A 65 2.21 -0.46 0.68
CA GLN A 65 2.99 -1.50 0.06
C GLN A 65 3.13 -1.21 -1.43
N LEU A 66 4.35 -1.33 -1.94
CA LEU A 66 4.60 -1.21 -3.37
C LEU A 66 4.14 -2.48 -4.09
N TYR A 67 3.54 -2.30 -5.24
CA TYR A 67 3.17 -3.41 -6.12
C TYR A 67 3.50 -3.07 -7.58
N ALA A 68 3.72 -4.11 -8.36
CA ALA A 68 3.89 -3.99 -9.81
C ALA A 68 2.53 -3.93 -10.50
N GLU A 69 2.44 -3.29 -11.64
CA GLU A 69 1.21 -3.25 -12.43
C GLU A 69 0.85 -4.65 -12.94
N HIS A 70 1.85 -5.34 -13.46
CA HIS A 70 1.69 -6.70 -13.96
C HIS A 70 2.48 -7.68 -13.08
N ASP A 71 1.75 -8.60 -12.47
CA ASP A 71 2.26 -9.71 -11.67
C ASP A 71 1.41 -10.95 -11.97
N ALA A 72 1.97 -11.90 -12.67
CA ALA A 72 1.24 -13.08 -13.12
C ALA A 72 1.87 -14.38 -12.64
N VAL A 73 1.00 -15.28 -12.23
CA VAL A 73 1.33 -16.68 -12.01
C VAL A 73 1.17 -17.41 -13.34
N VAL A 74 2.26 -17.98 -13.84
CA VAL A 74 2.27 -18.78 -15.06
C VAL A 74 2.04 -20.24 -14.69
N VAL A 75 0.91 -20.78 -15.15
CA VAL A 75 0.47 -22.13 -14.84
C VAL A 75 0.61 -23.07 -16.06
N ALA A 76 0.73 -24.38 -15.81
CA ALA A 76 0.65 -25.39 -16.84
C ALA A 76 -0.76 -25.39 -17.47
N ARG A 77 -0.84 -25.35 -18.79
CA ARG A 77 -2.09 -25.36 -19.56
C ARG A 77 -2.38 -26.69 -20.22
N SER A 78 -1.37 -27.60 -20.18
CA SER A 78 -1.46 -28.99 -20.57
C SER A 78 -0.78 -29.84 -19.50
N ALA A 79 -1.22 -31.07 -19.32
CA ALA A 79 -0.52 -32.03 -18.48
C ALA A 79 0.65 -32.64 -19.26
N GLY A 80 1.73 -32.97 -18.57
CA GLY A 80 2.89 -33.59 -19.18
C GLY A 80 4.15 -33.44 -18.33
N THR A 81 5.23 -34.12 -18.75
CA THR A 81 6.55 -34.02 -18.12
C THR A 81 7.28 -32.79 -18.61
N ILE A 82 7.95 -32.04 -17.74
CA ILE A 82 8.79 -30.92 -18.14
C ILE A 82 10.04 -31.44 -18.81
N ASP A 83 10.14 -31.24 -20.13
CA ASP A 83 11.25 -31.62 -20.97
C ASP A 83 12.42 -30.63 -20.92
N GLY A 84 12.10 -29.34 -20.89
CA GLY A 84 13.10 -28.28 -20.88
C GLY A 84 12.69 -27.07 -20.06
N LEU A 85 13.69 -26.45 -19.41
CA LEU A 85 13.57 -25.17 -18.73
C LEU A 85 14.46 -24.16 -19.46
N ASN A 86 13.90 -22.99 -19.79
CA ASN A 86 14.54 -21.93 -20.54
C ASN A 86 14.66 -20.63 -19.75
N ALA A 87 14.17 -20.62 -18.50
CA ALA A 87 14.23 -19.46 -17.61
C ALA A 87 14.51 -19.89 -16.17
N GLU A 88 15.36 -19.13 -15.49
CA GLU A 88 15.72 -19.30 -14.10
C GLU A 88 15.16 -18.17 -13.24
N LEU A 89 15.23 -18.35 -11.92
CA LEU A 89 14.86 -17.30 -10.95
C LEU A 89 15.76 -16.07 -11.14
N GLY A 90 15.17 -14.89 -11.29
CA GLY A 90 15.87 -13.63 -11.50
C GLY A 90 16.08 -13.26 -12.97
N ASP A 91 15.79 -14.16 -13.91
CA ASP A 91 15.95 -13.87 -15.33
C ASP A 91 14.96 -12.81 -15.83
N ARG A 92 15.43 -11.95 -16.72
CA ARG A 92 14.58 -11.05 -17.49
C ARG A 92 14.04 -11.76 -18.72
N VAL A 93 12.72 -11.69 -18.87
CA VAL A 93 12.01 -12.35 -19.96
C VAL A 93 11.17 -11.35 -20.75
N SER A 94 11.03 -11.59 -22.05
CA SER A 94 10.16 -10.81 -22.95
C SER A 94 8.78 -11.45 -23.06
N ALA A 95 7.78 -10.67 -23.44
CA ALA A 95 6.43 -11.19 -23.72
C ALA A 95 6.50 -12.31 -24.78
N GLY A 96 5.84 -13.45 -24.52
CA GLY A 96 5.85 -14.62 -25.40
C GLY A 96 7.13 -15.47 -25.34
N GLN A 97 8.16 -15.09 -24.56
CA GLN A 97 9.38 -15.87 -24.41
C GLN A 97 9.07 -17.23 -23.76
N LEU A 98 9.67 -18.29 -24.32
CA LEU A 98 9.53 -19.66 -23.80
C LEU A 98 10.23 -19.78 -22.44
N LEU A 99 9.48 -20.14 -21.40
CA LEU A 99 9.99 -20.37 -20.03
C LEU A 99 10.26 -21.85 -19.77
N ALA A 100 9.36 -22.71 -20.24
CA ALA A 100 9.48 -24.15 -20.14
C ALA A 100 8.78 -24.83 -21.31
N ARG A 101 9.17 -26.06 -21.57
CA ARG A 101 8.54 -26.93 -22.56
C ARG A 101 8.15 -28.23 -21.89
N LEU A 102 6.90 -28.63 -22.09
CA LEU A 102 6.42 -29.96 -21.72
C LEU A 102 6.74 -30.96 -22.87
N GLU A 103 6.85 -32.20 -22.51
CA GLU A 103 6.92 -33.30 -23.51
C GLU A 103 5.71 -33.22 -24.44
N SER A 104 5.96 -33.22 -25.74
CA SER A 104 4.94 -32.86 -26.75
C SER A 104 4.92 -33.83 -27.94
N ALA A 105 5.53 -35.01 -27.79
CA ALA A 105 5.62 -35.99 -28.88
C ALA A 105 4.24 -36.45 -29.38
N ASP A 106 3.34 -36.78 -28.46
CA ASP A 106 1.99 -37.20 -28.79
C ASP A 106 1.16 -36.13 -29.46
N GLN A 107 1.28 -34.88 -28.96
CA GLN A 107 0.57 -33.72 -29.52
C GLN A 107 1.10 -33.39 -30.94
N ALA A 108 2.41 -33.51 -31.14
CA ALA A 108 3.01 -33.31 -32.47
C ALA A 108 2.51 -34.38 -33.48
N ILE A 109 2.44 -35.66 -33.07
CA ILE A 109 1.89 -36.73 -33.90
C ILE A 109 0.41 -36.48 -34.19
N ALA A 110 -0.38 -36.08 -33.20
CA ALA A 110 -1.80 -35.77 -33.37
C ALA A 110 -2.02 -34.60 -34.35
N LEU A 111 -1.17 -33.57 -34.27
CA LEU A 111 -1.21 -32.45 -35.22
C LEU A 111 -0.88 -32.94 -36.64
N ALA A 112 0.19 -33.70 -36.82
CA ALA A 112 0.57 -34.21 -38.13
C ALA A 112 -0.55 -35.06 -38.77
N GLY A 113 -1.23 -35.91 -37.98
CA GLY A 113 -2.39 -36.67 -38.41
C GLY A 113 -3.57 -35.79 -38.86
N ALA A 114 -3.87 -34.78 -38.04
CA ALA A 114 -4.97 -33.82 -38.34
C ALA A 114 -4.65 -32.95 -39.57
N GLU A 115 -3.41 -32.55 -39.78
CA GLU A 115 -2.94 -31.84 -40.99
C GLU A 115 -3.10 -32.68 -42.23
N ALA A 116 -2.67 -33.96 -42.21
CA ALA A 116 -2.84 -34.88 -43.32
C ALA A 116 -4.32 -35.10 -43.69
N ALA A 117 -5.19 -35.25 -42.68
CA ALA A 117 -6.64 -35.39 -42.90
C ALA A 117 -7.23 -34.12 -43.53
N TYR A 118 -6.88 -32.94 -43.02
CA TYR A 118 -7.32 -31.65 -43.56
C TYR A 118 -6.87 -31.45 -45.02
N GLU A 119 -5.61 -31.78 -45.32
CA GLU A 119 -5.09 -31.70 -46.68
C GLU A 119 -5.81 -32.65 -47.66
N SER A 120 -6.06 -33.87 -47.21
CA SER A 120 -6.83 -34.86 -48.01
C SER A 120 -8.25 -34.34 -48.30
N MET A 121 -8.95 -33.79 -47.31
CA MET A 121 -10.29 -33.24 -47.50
C MET A 121 -10.25 -31.98 -48.38
N THR A 122 -9.22 -31.16 -48.30
CA THR A 122 -9.05 -29.99 -49.16
C THR A 122 -8.94 -30.39 -50.61
N ARG A 123 -8.15 -31.43 -50.93
CA ARG A 123 -8.03 -32.00 -52.29
C ARG A 123 -9.34 -32.58 -52.76
N THR A 124 -10.07 -33.30 -51.90
CA THR A 124 -11.38 -33.90 -52.22
C THR A 124 -12.41 -32.80 -52.52
N ALA A 125 -12.49 -31.76 -51.68
CA ALA A 125 -13.40 -30.63 -51.86
C ALA A 125 -13.12 -29.88 -53.18
N ALA A 126 -11.85 -29.66 -53.50
CA ALA A 126 -11.46 -29.05 -54.79
C ALA A 126 -11.91 -29.88 -55.98
N ARG A 127 -11.70 -31.20 -55.92
CA ARG A 127 -12.14 -32.13 -57.00
C ARG A 127 -13.68 -32.13 -57.12
N THR A 128 -14.43 -32.25 -56.02
CA THR A 128 -15.89 -32.25 -56.03
C THR A 128 -16.45 -30.95 -56.58
N ARG A 129 -15.88 -29.79 -56.26
CA ARG A 129 -16.24 -28.49 -56.84
C ARG A 129 -16.05 -28.44 -58.34
N LEU A 130 -14.96 -29.02 -58.88
CA LEU A 130 -14.74 -29.12 -60.30
C LEU A 130 -15.75 -30.03 -60.98
N LEU A 131 -16.03 -31.21 -60.41
CA LEU A 131 -17.05 -32.14 -60.91
C LEU A 131 -18.43 -31.53 -60.91
N LYS A 132 -18.81 -30.79 -59.85
CA LYS A 132 -20.08 -30.06 -59.78
C LYS A 132 -20.24 -29.06 -60.91
N LYS A 133 -19.19 -28.29 -61.27
CA LYS A 133 -19.24 -27.38 -62.41
C LYS A 133 -19.42 -28.09 -63.75
N GLY A 134 -18.95 -29.33 -63.88
CA GLY A 134 -19.11 -30.18 -65.08
C GLY A 134 -20.33 -31.05 -65.06
N GLY A 135 -21.25 -30.94 -64.06
CA GLY A 135 -22.46 -31.75 -63.93
C GLY A 135 -22.20 -33.14 -63.36
N GLY A 136 -21.01 -33.50 -62.94
CA GLY A 136 -20.61 -34.84 -62.46
C GLY A 136 -20.73 -35.03 -60.93
N ALA A 137 -21.22 -34.02 -60.15
CA ALA A 137 -21.53 -34.12 -58.74
C ALA A 137 -22.77 -33.28 -58.39
N THR A 138 -23.54 -33.73 -57.44
CA THR A 138 -24.75 -33.03 -56.97
C THR A 138 -24.43 -31.89 -55.99
N ALA A 139 -25.41 -31.03 -55.73
CA ALA A 139 -25.28 -29.99 -54.72
C ALA A 139 -25.07 -30.61 -53.33
N ALA A 140 -25.81 -31.68 -53.04
CA ALA A 140 -25.71 -32.41 -51.76
C ALA A 140 -24.32 -33.02 -51.53
N ASP A 141 -23.71 -33.61 -52.60
CA ASP A 141 -22.36 -34.16 -52.50
C ASP A 141 -21.33 -33.06 -52.18
N SER A 142 -21.48 -31.90 -52.83
CA SER A 142 -20.62 -30.74 -52.59
C SER A 142 -20.73 -30.22 -51.15
N GLU A 143 -21.99 -30.09 -50.65
CA GLU A 143 -22.24 -29.65 -49.28
C GLU A 143 -21.71 -30.63 -48.22
N GLN A 144 -21.90 -31.92 -48.45
CA GLN A 144 -21.35 -32.98 -47.61
C GLN A 144 -19.84 -32.93 -47.51
N VAL A 145 -19.14 -32.81 -48.63
CA VAL A 145 -17.67 -32.71 -48.63
C VAL A 145 -17.20 -31.40 -48.02
N GLU A 146 -17.89 -30.30 -48.21
CA GLU A 146 -17.55 -29.04 -47.53
C GLU A 146 -17.76 -29.10 -46.04
N PHE A 147 -18.78 -29.82 -45.56
CA PHE A 147 -18.97 -30.08 -44.12
C PHE A 147 -17.78 -30.88 -43.55
N GLN A 148 -17.36 -31.95 -44.25
CA GLN A 148 -16.23 -32.79 -43.82
C GLN A 148 -14.93 -31.99 -43.83
N LEU A 149 -14.73 -31.08 -44.78
CA LEU A 149 -13.57 -30.20 -44.82
C LEU A 149 -13.55 -29.26 -43.57
N ARG A 150 -14.68 -28.63 -43.26
CA ARG A 150 -14.78 -27.81 -42.03
C ARG A 150 -14.51 -28.60 -40.76
N GLN A 151 -14.99 -29.83 -40.69
CA GLN A 151 -14.75 -30.71 -39.56
C GLN A 151 -13.24 -31.04 -39.43
N ALA A 152 -12.57 -31.36 -40.54
CA ALA A 152 -11.12 -31.63 -40.54
C ALA A 152 -10.31 -30.37 -40.15
N GLU A 153 -10.75 -29.19 -40.60
CA GLU A 153 -10.13 -27.93 -40.21
C GLU A 153 -10.21 -27.64 -38.71
N VAL A 154 -11.39 -27.92 -38.10
CA VAL A 154 -11.59 -27.78 -36.64
C VAL A 154 -10.66 -28.74 -35.89
N GLN A 155 -10.54 -29.99 -36.33
CA GLN A 155 -9.64 -30.97 -35.71
C GLN A 155 -8.18 -30.55 -35.82
N ARG A 156 -7.75 -30.05 -36.96
CA ARG A 156 -6.39 -29.51 -37.13
C ARG A 156 -6.10 -28.34 -36.20
N ARG A 157 -7.02 -27.37 -36.10
CA ARG A 157 -6.87 -26.23 -35.18
C ARG A 157 -6.83 -26.67 -33.71
N LYS A 158 -7.63 -27.68 -33.35
CA LYS A 158 -7.59 -28.24 -32.01
C LYS A 158 -6.22 -28.85 -31.70
N ALA A 159 -5.71 -29.74 -32.58
CA ALA A 159 -4.43 -30.39 -32.40
C ALA A 159 -3.27 -29.37 -32.34
N GLN A 160 -3.33 -28.33 -33.18
CA GLN A 160 -2.36 -27.23 -33.14
C GLN A 160 -2.41 -26.51 -31.79
N ARG A 161 -3.59 -26.21 -31.29
CA ARG A 161 -3.76 -25.58 -29.98
C ARG A 161 -3.23 -26.45 -28.84
N ASP A 162 -3.50 -27.76 -28.88
CA ASP A 162 -3.04 -28.72 -27.85
C ASP A 162 -1.51 -28.77 -27.84
N LEU A 163 -0.85 -28.72 -28.99
CA LEU A 163 0.61 -28.61 -29.10
C LEU A 163 1.13 -27.25 -28.58
N GLU A 164 0.48 -26.14 -28.89
CA GLU A 164 0.85 -24.83 -28.37
C GLU A 164 0.78 -24.77 -26.85
N LEU A 165 -0.19 -25.45 -26.22
CA LEU A 165 -0.36 -25.47 -24.78
C LEU A 165 0.77 -26.20 -24.03
N THR A 166 1.56 -27.03 -24.72
CA THR A 166 2.77 -27.65 -24.15
C THR A 166 3.92 -26.66 -23.98
N ARG A 167 3.83 -25.49 -24.61
CA ARG A 167 4.81 -24.42 -24.53
C ARG A 167 4.38 -23.41 -23.47
N VAL A 168 5.14 -23.33 -22.39
CA VAL A 168 4.91 -22.41 -21.29
C VAL A 168 5.65 -21.11 -21.61
N THR A 169 4.93 -20.01 -21.84
CA THR A 169 5.49 -18.72 -22.26
C THR A 169 5.16 -17.62 -21.26
N ALA A 170 6.01 -16.58 -21.21
CA ALA A 170 5.78 -15.38 -20.43
C ALA A 170 4.60 -14.57 -20.98
N PRO A 171 3.64 -14.15 -20.14
CA PRO A 171 2.47 -13.38 -20.57
C PRO A 171 2.83 -11.92 -20.96
N PHE A 172 3.87 -11.36 -20.33
CA PHE A 172 4.40 -10.02 -20.58
C PHE A 172 5.91 -9.98 -20.29
N ALA A 173 6.56 -8.89 -20.63
CA ALA A 173 7.97 -8.67 -20.31
C ALA A 173 8.16 -8.37 -18.82
N GLY A 174 9.12 -9.05 -18.18
CA GLY A 174 9.31 -8.90 -16.74
C GLY A 174 10.51 -9.69 -16.22
N VAL A 175 10.49 -9.95 -14.92
CA VAL A 175 11.51 -10.76 -14.21
C VAL A 175 10.82 -11.97 -13.60
N VAL A 176 11.46 -13.11 -13.67
CA VAL A 176 11.00 -14.34 -13.01
C VAL A 176 11.24 -14.22 -11.51
N THR A 177 10.18 -14.00 -10.74
CA THR A 177 10.23 -13.81 -9.28
C THR A 177 10.00 -15.09 -8.49
N ALA A 178 9.47 -16.15 -9.14
CA ALA A 178 9.43 -17.48 -8.56
C ALA A 178 9.51 -18.54 -9.67
N ARG A 179 10.21 -19.65 -9.39
CA ARG A 179 10.29 -20.84 -10.24
C ARG A 179 9.99 -22.08 -9.43
N LEU A 180 8.81 -22.69 -9.68
CA LEU A 180 8.38 -23.96 -9.07
C LEU A 180 8.56 -25.13 -10.03
N ALA A 181 8.72 -24.84 -11.33
CA ALA A 181 9.03 -25.82 -12.37
C ALA A 181 10.37 -26.50 -12.10
N ARG A 182 10.40 -27.84 -12.22
CA ARG A 182 11.62 -28.66 -12.10
C ARG A 182 11.76 -29.58 -13.31
N PRO A 183 12.94 -29.74 -13.86
CA PRO A 183 13.15 -30.65 -14.99
C PRO A 183 12.67 -32.08 -14.65
N ARG A 184 12.11 -32.74 -15.63
CA ARG A 184 11.60 -34.13 -15.55
C ARG A 184 10.48 -34.37 -14.53
N ARG A 185 9.86 -33.31 -13.98
CA ARG A 185 8.68 -33.41 -13.15
C ARG A 185 7.45 -33.47 -14.03
N PHE A 186 6.53 -34.37 -13.71
CA PHE A 186 5.19 -34.39 -14.28
C PHE A 186 4.36 -33.25 -13.63
N VAL A 187 3.61 -32.53 -14.45
CA VAL A 187 2.72 -31.44 -14.02
C VAL A 187 1.33 -31.63 -14.58
N GLU A 188 0.34 -31.20 -13.82
CA GLU A 188 -1.06 -31.22 -14.21
C GLU A 188 -1.51 -29.83 -14.68
N VAL A 189 -2.66 -29.78 -15.35
CA VAL A 189 -3.27 -28.50 -15.76
C VAL A 189 -3.63 -27.68 -14.52
N GLY A 190 -3.12 -26.47 -14.43
CA GLY A 190 -3.30 -25.56 -13.30
C GLY A 190 -2.11 -25.50 -12.34
N ASP A 191 -1.16 -26.40 -12.44
CA ASP A 191 0.07 -26.35 -11.63
C ASP A 191 0.83 -25.05 -11.88
N THR A 192 1.21 -24.37 -10.79
CA THR A 192 2.03 -23.17 -10.86
C THR A 192 3.47 -23.52 -11.23
N LEU A 193 3.96 -22.94 -12.31
CA LEU A 193 5.31 -23.18 -12.82
C LEU A 193 6.27 -22.02 -12.57
N PHE A 194 5.81 -20.80 -12.85
CA PHE A 194 6.59 -19.58 -12.68
C PHE A 194 5.72 -18.44 -12.14
N ARG A 195 6.38 -17.44 -11.61
CA ARG A 195 5.80 -16.12 -11.39
C ARG A 195 6.64 -15.09 -12.11
N VAL A 196 6.01 -14.26 -12.90
CA VAL A 196 6.65 -13.19 -13.67
C VAL A 196 6.07 -11.87 -13.18
N THR A 197 6.95 -10.96 -12.78
CA THR A 197 6.59 -9.65 -12.26
C THR A 197 7.27 -8.56 -13.09
N GLU A 198 6.54 -7.56 -13.51
CA GLU A 198 7.11 -6.39 -14.18
C GLU A 198 7.80 -5.49 -13.14
N PRO A 199 9.10 -5.17 -13.31
CA PRO A 199 9.84 -4.39 -12.28
C PRO A 199 9.46 -2.92 -12.24
N ALA A 200 8.86 -2.39 -13.28
CA ALA A 200 8.40 -1.01 -13.40
C ALA A 200 7.28 -0.91 -14.47
N PRO A 201 6.27 -0.02 -14.26
CA PRO A 201 6.13 0.94 -13.17
C PRO A 201 5.74 0.31 -11.84
N LEU A 202 6.15 0.95 -10.73
CA LEU A 202 5.73 0.58 -9.38
C LEU A 202 4.63 1.50 -8.89
N PHE A 203 3.67 0.92 -8.19
CA PHE A 203 2.54 1.63 -7.61
C PHE A 203 2.49 1.43 -6.10
N ALA A 204 1.95 2.43 -5.40
CA ALA A 204 1.63 2.35 -3.98
C ALA A 204 0.14 2.60 -3.79
N ARG A 205 -0.53 1.75 -3.03
CA ARG A 205 -1.92 1.92 -2.64
C ARG A 205 -1.99 2.39 -1.21
N VAL A 206 -2.62 3.54 -0.98
CA VAL A 206 -2.80 4.12 0.34
C VAL A 206 -4.28 4.33 0.64
N ARG A 207 -4.64 4.17 1.91
CA ARG A 207 -5.96 4.50 2.44
C ARG A 207 -5.85 5.79 3.21
N VAL A 208 -6.41 6.85 2.66
CA VAL A 208 -6.34 8.19 3.20
C VAL A 208 -7.59 8.48 3.99
N PRO A 209 -7.52 8.90 5.27
CA PRO A 209 -8.69 9.33 6.05
C PRO A 209 -9.45 10.44 5.34
N GLU A 210 -10.78 10.46 5.44
CA GLU A 210 -11.66 11.39 4.72
C GLU A 210 -11.22 12.84 4.84
N ALA A 211 -10.86 13.28 6.05
CA ALA A 211 -10.45 14.66 6.31
C ALA A 211 -9.25 15.10 5.45
N GLY A 212 -8.28 14.18 5.21
CA GLY A 212 -7.12 14.43 4.36
C GLY A 212 -7.37 14.15 2.87
N ALA A 213 -8.37 13.36 2.56
CA ALA A 213 -8.63 12.90 1.19
C ALA A 213 -9.42 13.90 0.33
N ARG A 214 -10.14 14.85 0.94
CA ARG A 214 -11.03 15.78 0.23
C ARG A 214 -10.29 16.68 -0.77
N GLN A 215 -9.04 17.01 -0.49
CA GLN A 215 -8.23 17.92 -1.31
C GLN A 215 -7.36 17.21 -2.34
N LEU A 216 -7.19 15.88 -2.21
CA LEU A 216 -6.34 15.12 -3.10
C LEU A 216 -6.98 14.92 -4.47
N ARG A 217 -6.20 15.23 -5.51
CA ARG A 217 -6.60 15.11 -6.92
C ARG A 217 -5.61 14.22 -7.68
N VAL A 218 -6.11 13.61 -8.74
CA VAL A 218 -5.25 12.94 -9.73
C VAL A 218 -4.28 13.95 -10.32
N GLY A 219 -2.99 13.59 -10.35
CA GLY A 219 -1.92 14.47 -10.79
C GLY A 219 -1.10 15.09 -9.67
N ASP A 220 -1.61 15.09 -8.42
CA ASP A 220 -0.88 15.65 -7.29
C ASP A 220 0.42 14.89 -7.04
N SER A 221 1.44 15.65 -6.61
CA SER A 221 2.75 15.12 -6.27
C SER A 221 2.75 14.52 -4.87
N ALA A 222 3.47 13.43 -4.71
CA ALA A 222 3.70 12.78 -3.44
C ALA A 222 5.16 12.32 -3.34
N THR A 223 5.59 11.99 -2.14
CA THR A 223 6.92 11.45 -1.88
C THR A 223 6.78 10.08 -1.23
N ILE A 224 7.58 9.12 -1.68
CA ILE A 224 7.64 7.76 -1.11
C ILE A 224 9.00 7.56 -0.47
N SER A 225 9.02 7.22 0.82
CA SER A 225 10.23 6.89 1.57
C SER A 225 10.27 5.41 1.89
N ALA A 226 11.34 4.74 1.50
CA ALA A 226 11.54 3.30 1.69
C ALA A 226 12.34 2.94 2.97
N GLY A 227 12.51 3.88 3.90
CA GLY A 227 13.32 3.66 5.10
C GLY A 227 14.84 3.60 4.87
N THR A 228 15.28 3.70 3.64
CA THR A 228 16.71 3.69 3.24
C THR A 228 17.35 5.08 3.24
N GLY A 229 16.62 6.11 3.70
CA GLY A 229 17.08 7.50 3.66
C GLY A 229 16.89 8.19 2.30
N PHE A 230 16.37 7.48 1.30
CA PHE A 230 16.06 8.05 -0.01
C PHE A 230 14.58 8.28 -0.19
N ASP A 231 14.24 9.44 -0.71
CA ASP A 231 12.89 9.83 -1.09
C ASP A 231 12.71 9.71 -2.61
N TYR A 232 11.61 9.08 -3.01
CA TYR A 232 11.24 8.87 -4.40
C TYR A 232 10.02 9.70 -4.75
N ALA A 233 10.09 10.39 -5.88
CA ALA A 233 8.95 11.15 -6.38
C ALA A 233 7.85 10.21 -6.88
N ALA A 234 6.62 10.51 -6.49
CA ALA A 234 5.43 9.79 -6.92
C ALA A 234 4.32 10.77 -7.31
N ARG A 235 3.34 10.29 -8.04
CA ARG A 235 2.18 11.07 -8.47
C ARG A 235 0.91 10.26 -8.26
N ILE A 236 -0.16 10.92 -7.84
CA ILE A 236 -1.49 10.30 -7.74
C ILE A 236 -2.01 10.03 -9.14
N VAL A 237 -2.25 8.76 -9.46
CA VAL A 237 -2.80 8.32 -10.75
C VAL A 237 -4.26 7.92 -10.64
N HIS A 238 -4.70 7.53 -9.46
CA HIS A 238 -6.10 7.21 -9.20
C HIS A 238 -6.48 7.63 -7.79
N ALA A 239 -7.70 8.16 -7.64
CA ALA A 239 -8.31 8.48 -6.36
C ALA A 239 -9.77 8.04 -6.43
N ALA A 240 -10.17 7.10 -5.57
CA ALA A 240 -11.52 6.58 -5.55
C ALA A 240 -12.55 7.72 -5.40
N PRO A 241 -13.66 7.71 -6.11
CA PRO A 241 -14.66 8.80 -6.03
C PRO A 241 -15.52 8.74 -4.75
N PHE A 242 -15.35 7.71 -3.93
CA PHE A 242 -16.12 7.45 -2.71
C PHE A 242 -15.20 7.18 -1.51
N VAL A 243 -15.75 7.34 -0.32
CA VAL A 243 -15.13 6.97 0.95
C VAL A 243 -15.74 5.63 1.38
N ASP A 244 -14.92 4.70 1.77
CA ASP A 244 -15.38 3.43 2.34
C ASP A 244 -16.00 3.68 3.71
N ALA A 245 -17.29 3.35 3.87
CA ALA A 245 -18.07 3.65 5.06
C ALA A 245 -17.60 2.87 6.30
N GLY A 246 -16.98 1.69 6.11
CA GLY A 246 -16.50 0.87 7.21
C GLY A 246 -15.20 1.38 7.83
N SER A 247 -14.30 1.92 7.00
CA SER A 247 -12.99 2.40 7.43
C SER A 247 -12.88 3.93 7.51
N GLY A 248 -13.84 4.68 6.95
CA GLY A 248 -13.76 6.14 6.87
C GLY A 248 -12.62 6.64 5.98
N THR A 249 -12.13 5.79 5.06
CA THR A 249 -10.96 6.10 4.24
C THR A 249 -11.30 6.11 2.75
N ARG A 250 -10.53 6.86 2.00
CA ARG A 250 -10.55 6.91 0.53
C ARG A 250 -9.30 6.23 -0.02
N GLU A 251 -9.47 5.33 -0.96
CA GLU A 251 -8.34 4.70 -1.64
C GLU A 251 -7.70 5.66 -2.64
N VAL A 252 -6.38 5.76 -2.59
CA VAL A 252 -5.56 6.55 -3.50
C VAL A 252 -4.42 5.66 -3.99
N VAL A 253 -4.21 5.65 -5.31
CA VAL A 253 -3.11 4.94 -5.96
C VAL A 253 -2.11 5.96 -6.50
N LEU A 254 -0.85 5.73 -6.14
CA LEU A 254 0.28 6.54 -6.58
C LEU A 254 1.18 5.71 -7.48
N GLN A 255 1.71 6.34 -8.50
CA GLN A 255 2.75 5.77 -9.36
C GLN A 255 4.10 6.39 -8.99
N VAL A 256 5.12 5.57 -8.82
CA VAL A 256 6.50 6.04 -8.65
C VAL A 256 7.00 6.58 -9.99
N THR A 257 7.35 7.85 -10.05
CA THR A 257 7.71 8.51 -11.31
C THR A 257 9.10 8.09 -11.79
N ARG A 258 10.02 7.86 -10.87
CA ARG A 258 11.40 7.41 -11.13
C ARG A 258 11.77 6.32 -10.14
N PRO A 259 11.43 5.07 -10.42
CA PRO A 259 11.86 3.98 -9.55
C PRO A 259 13.38 3.87 -9.60
N GLY A 260 14.04 4.08 -8.47
CA GLY A 260 15.44 3.74 -8.30
C GLY A 260 15.57 2.23 -8.09
N GLY A 261 16.74 1.65 -8.40
CA GLY A 261 17.00 0.21 -8.25
C GLY A 261 16.83 -0.37 -6.84
N ALA A 262 16.60 0.47 -5.83
CA ALA A 262 16.37 0.06 -4.44
C ALA A 262 14.89 -0.20 -4.11
N LEU A 263 13.94 0.18 -4.98
CA LEU A 263 12.52 -0.08 -4.78
C LEU A 263 12.13 -1.41 -5.42
N LEU A 264 11.57 -2.30 -4.62
CA LEU A 264 11.09 -3.59 -5.08
C LEU A 264 9.58 -3.70 -4.85
N ALA A 265 8.88 -4.36 -5.77
CA ALA A 265 7.49 -4.76 -5.53
C ALA A 265 7.42 -5.62 -4.26
N GLY A 266 6.39 -5.40 -3.43
CA GLY A 266 6.25 -6.04 -2.12
C GLY A 266 6.86 -5.27 -0.96
N SER A 267 7.73 -4.26 -1.20
CA SER A 267 8.33 -3.45 -0.13
C SER A 267 7.29 -2.58 0.57
N THR A 268 7.43 -2.47 1.90
CA THR A 268 6.67 -1.51 2.70
C THR A 268 7.37 -0.14 2.64
N VAL A 269 6.60 0.89 2.40
CA VAL A 269 7.06 2.26 2.23
C VAL A 269 6.17 3.23 3.00
N THR A 270 6.68 4.40 3.32
CA THR A 270 5.89 5.52 3.83
C THR A 270 5.62 6.50 2.71
N VAL A 271 4.34 6.75 2.44
CA VAL A 271 3.89 7.73 1.47
C VAL A 271 3.61 9.04 2.20
N ARG A 272 4.24 10.12 1.75
CA ARG A 272 3.98 11.48 2.18
C ARG A 272 3.14 12.19 1.13
N LEU A 273 1.91 12.49 1.49
CA LEU A 273 0.99 13.27 0.66
C LEU A 273 1.09 14.75 1.09
N GLY A 274 1.36 15.64 0.15
CA GLY A 274 1.38 17.07 0.41
C GLY A 274 -0.03 17.55 0.75
N HIS A 275 -0.15 18.33 1.80
CA HIS A 275 -1.35 19.12 2.10
C HIS A 275 -1.14 20.58 1.72
N GLU A 276 -2.25 21.27 1.49
CA GLU A 276 -2.22 22.73 1.32
C GLU A 276 -1.52 23.40 2.51
N PRO A 277 -0.82 24.51 2.26
CA PRO A 277 -0.19 25.27 3.30
C PRO A 277 -1.25 25.71 4.32
N ARG A 278 -1.05 25.36 5.56
CA ARG A 278 -1.91 25.75 6.67
C ARG A 278 -1.23 26.83 7.49
N HIS A 279 -1.91 27.91 7.75
CA HIS A 279 -1.43 28.93 8.68
C HIS A 279 -1.66 28.45 10.11
N VAL A 280 -0.59 28.31 10.85
CA VAL A 280 -0.61 27.87 12.26
C VAL A 280 0.10 28.91 13.11
N VAL A 281 -0.41 29.12 14.32
CA VAL A 281 0.27 29.91 15.33
C VAL A 281 1.47 29.14 15.85
N THR A 282 2.64 29.73 15.84
CA THR A 282 3.88 29.10 16.28
C THR A 282 4.60 29.93 17.33
N ALA A 283 5.20 29.26 18.30
CA ALA A 283 6.06 29.89 19.29
C ALA A 283 7.39 29.12 19.41
N PRO A 284 8.51 29.78 19.77
CA PRO A 284 9.73 29.08 20.08
C PRO A 284 9.55 28.11 21.25
N ARG A 285 10.05 26.89 21.11
CA ARG A 285 9.97 25.86 22.16
C ARG A 285 10.56 26.35 23.49
N ALA A 286 11.60 27.16 23.42
CA ALA A 286 12.26 27.74 24.60
C ALA A 286 11.39 28.75 25.39
N ALA A 287 10.31 29.23 24.80
CA ALA A 287 9.33 30.13 25.47
C ALA A 287 8.24 29.40 26.21
N ILE A 288 8.19 28.05 26.11
CA ILE A 288 7.14 27.23 26.74
C ILE A 288 7.80 26.32 27.78
N ALA A 289 7.30 26.40 28.99
CA ALA A 289 7.78 25.56 30.10
C ALA A 289 7.40 24.08 29.89
N SER A 290 8.10 23.18 30.54
CA SER A 290 7.89 21.72 30.43
C SER A 290 6.49 21.28 30.93
N ASP A 291 5.86 22.06 31.78
CA ASP A 291 4.53 21.85 32.34
C ASP A 291 3.39 22.43 31.47
N GLY A 292 3.72 22.93 30.27
CA GLY A 292 2.75 23.44 29.31
C GLY A 292 2.24 24.86 29.58
N TYR A 293 3.01 25.68 30.30
CA TYR A 293 2.70 27.08 30.54
C TYR A 293 3.65 28.01 29.77
N ALA A 294 3.17 29.18 29.39
CA ALA A 294 3.93 30.25 28.83
C ALA A 294 3.68 31.55 29.62
N VAL A 295 4.71 32.37 29.73
CA VAL A 295 4.62 33.71 30.36
C VAL A 295 4.36 34.74 29.27
N VAL A 296 3.13 35.22 29.18
CA VAL A 296 2.73 36.28 28.23
C VAL A 296 3.03 37.65 28.86
N VAL A 297 3.70 38.49 28.10
CA VAL A 297 4.02 39.86 28.49
C VAL A 297 3.11 40.83 27.75
N ASP A 298 2.25 41.49 28.47
CA ASP A 298 1.38 42.55 27.94
C ASP A 298 1.51 43.84 28.76
N ASN A 299 1.88 44.93 28.10
CA ASN A 299 2.07 46.27 28.71
C ASN A 299 2.93 46.24 29.99
N GLY A 300 4.00 45.43 29.99
CA GLY A 300 4.92 45.30 31.12
C GLY A 300 4.42 44.44 32.27
N ARG A 301 3.25 43.82 32.14
CA ARG A 301 2.73 42.79 33.08
C ARG A 301 2.93 41.41 32.54
N SER A 302 3.47 40.53 33.37
CA SER A 302 3.66 39.12 33.04
C SER A 302 2.51 38.28 33.57
N THR A 303 1.84 37.51 32.73
CA THR A 303 0.77 36.60 33.09
C THR A 303 1.11 35.17 32.67
N LEU A 304 0.95 34.25 33.58
CA LEU A 304 1.12 32.80 33.29
C LEU A 304 -0.14 32.29 32.60
N ARG A 305 0.02 31.66 31.41
CA ARG A 305 -1.09 31.10 30.63
C ARG A 305 -0.82 29.68 30.25
N SER A 306 -1.82 28.82 30.40
CA SER A 306 -1.75 27.42 29.91
C SER A 306 -1.81 27.41 28.39
N VAL A 307 -0.91 26.61 27.78
CA VAL A 307 -0.74 26.52 26.34
C VAL A 307 -0.80 25.04 25.92
N THR A 308 -1.63 24.75 24.95
CA THR A 308 -1.64 23.43 24.32
C THR A 308 -0.69 23.44 23.13
N VAL A 309 0.39 22.67 23.25
CA VAL A 309 1.42 22.54 22.23
C VAL A 309 1.03 21.45 21.24
N GLY A 310 1.13 21.73 19.96
CA GLY A 310 0.95 20.79 18.87
C GLY A 310 2.27 20.12 18.44
N ARG A 311 2.48 20.08 17.13
CA ARG A 311 3.66 19.45 16.51
C ARG A 311 4.86 20.40 16.49
N ASP A 312 6.06 19.81 16.39
CA ASP A 312 7.27 20.55 16.02
C ASP A 312 7.17 20.96 14.55
N VAL A 313 7.41 22.25 14.28
CA VAL A 313 7.32 22.83 12.92
C VAL A 313 8.71 23.14 12.33
N GLY A 314 9.77 22.70 12.99
CA GLY A 314 11.16 22.99 12.61
C GLY A 314 11.67 24.30 13.20
N ASP A 315 12.98 24.57 13.03
CA ASP A 315 13.67 25.78 13.52
C ASP A 315 13.50 26.04 15.03
N GLY A 316 13.28 24.97 15.82
CA GLY A 316 13.05 25.08 17.27
C GLY A 316 11.72 25.73 17.64
N ARG A 317 10.75 25.75 16.73
CA ARG A 317 9.38 26.28 16.95
C ARG A 317 8.38 25.14 17.01
N VAL A 318 7.33 25.37 17.79
CA VAL A 318 6.20 24.43 17.95
C VAL A 318 4.88 25.10 17.57
N GLU A 319 3.98 24.30 17.03
CA GLU A 319 2.61 24.71 16.75
C GLU A 319 1.86 24.91 18.08
N ILE A 320 1.06 25.99 18.16
CA ILE A 320 0.20 26.28 19.29
C ILE A 320 -1.25 25.99 18.89
N LEU A 321 -1.84 25.02 19.55
CA LEU A 321 -3.23 24.62 19.29
C LEU A 321 -4.22 25.52 20.03
N SER A 322 -3.84 26.00 21.23
CA SER A 322 -4.65 26.93 22.04
C SER A 322 -3.80 27.63 23.09
N GLY A 323 -4.29 28.77 23.58
CA GLY A 323 -3.69 29.49 24.70
C GLY A 323 -2.88 30.73 24.29
N LEU A 324 -2.43 30.85 23.04
CA LEU A 324 -1.69 32.04 22.55
C LEU A 324 -2.27 32.52 21.22
N ALA A 325 -2.18 33.83 21.01
CA ALA A 325 -2.53 34.50 19.77
C ALA A 325 -1.30 35.06 19.05
N SER A 326 -1.37 35.15 17.71
CA SER A 326 -0.30 35.77 16.93
C SER A 326 -0.05 37.21 17.33
N GLY A 327 1.21 37.60 17.47
CA GLY A 327 1.65 38.93 17.89
C GLY A 327 1.86 39.08 19.40
N GLU A 328 1.50 38.08 20.22
CA GLU A 328 1.78 38.12 21.67
C GLU A 328 3.29 37.95 21.93
N ARG A 329 3.76 38.62 22.99
CA ARG A 329 5.13 38.53 23.45
C ARG A 329 5.24 37.55 24.61
N LEU A 330 6.23 36.71 24.56
CA LEU A 330 6.50 35.71 25.59
C LEU A 330 7.82 36.03 26.28
N ALA A 331 7.86 35.87 27.59
CA ALA A 331 9.10 35.85 28.35
C ALA A 331 9.62 34.42 28.48
N ARG A 332 10.93 34.26 28.66
CA ARG A 332 11.52 32.97 28.94
C ARG A 332 11.01 32.50 30.31
N PRO A 333 10.46 31.26 30.41
CA PRO A 333 10.06 30.75 31.71
C PRO A 333 11.30 30.63 32.61
N SER A 334 11.24 31.19 33.80
CA SER A 334 12.26 30.96 34.85
C SER A 334 11.99 29.57 35.43
N HIS A 335 12.99 28.70 35.39
CA HIS A 335 12.95 27.38 36.01
C HIS A 335 12.80 27.52 37.54
#